data_341708b461025bdc4fbfd9773d17a9e4
#
_entry.id   341708b461025bdc4fbfd9773d17a9e4
#
_cell.length_a   1.000
_cell.length_b   1.000
_cell.length_c   1.000
_cell.angle_alpha   90.00
_cell.angle_beta   90.00
_cell.angle_gamma   90.00
#
_symmetry.space_group_name_H-M   'P 1'
#
loop_
_entity.id
_entity.type
_entity.pdbx_description
1 polymer ?
#
loop_
_entity_poly.entity_id
_entity_poly.type
_entity_poly.pdbx_seq_one_letter_code
_entity_poly.pdbx_strand_id
1 'polypeptide(L)'
;MKLTLKWISILLGIVLTLMAGGAAFIFVRGIPNYEVNNIEMKVDVTPERVTNGQRIASMLCIQCHAADDGVLTGKLLKDVPKEFGAIYSKNITSHRDKGIGNWTDGQIYYLLRTGLRPNGQYLPPYMPKFPLVADEDLKDIIAWLRSDSPALAASEQEAPESEPSFLTKFLCTVAFKPLPFPEKPILRPDTNDAVGLGKYIVDGQIACFACHSKDFKTMNVLEPTKSEGYCGGGNPLLNMAGAVVPSANITFDETGIGGYTEQQFIDAVKHGKKRDGTMLRYPMIPHSGLSDTEVKGIYAYLQTIPKIKNKVQ
;
A
#
# COMPACT_ATOMS: atom_id res chain seq x y z
N MET A 1 -49.10 -13.39 24.71
CA MET A 1 -48.17 -12.26 24.97
C MET A 1 -47.02 -12.61 25.93
N LYS A 2 -47.25 -13.15 27.15
CA LYS A 2 -46.16 -13.53 28.09
C LYS A 2 -45.22 -14.64 27.56
N LEU A 3 -45.75 -15.63 26.83
CA LEU A 3 -44.97 -16.74 26.28
C LEU A 3 -44.05 -16.30 25.14
N THR A 4 -44.54 -15.43 24.25
CA THR A 4 -43.76 -14.85 23.13
C THR A 4 -42.60 -13.96 23.65
N LEU A 5 -42.85 -13.16 24.69
CA LEU A 5 -41.84 -12.31 25.31
C LEU A 5 -40.68 -13.16 25.93
N LYS A 6 -41.04 -14.29 26.59
CA LYS A 6 -40.04 -15.22 27.15
C LYS A 6 -39.13 -15.81 26.07
N TRP A 7 -39.67 -16.24 24.94
CA TRP A 7 -38.86 -16.79 23.85
C TRP A 7 -38.00 -15.73 23.16
N ILE A 8 -38.51 -14.50 23.01
CA ILE A 8 -37.71 -13.36 22.50
C ILE A 8 -36.53 -13.07 23.45
N SER A 9 -36.76 -13.04 24.77
CA SER A 9 -35.68 -12.81 25.74
C SER A 9 -34.62 -13.91 25.72
N ILE A 10 -35.02 -15.19 25.57
CA ILE A 10 -34.09 -16.32 25.47
C ILE A 10 -33.28 -16.19 24.20
N LEU A 11 -33.92 -15.92 23.05
CA LEU A 11 -33.23 -15.73 21.78
C LEU A 11 -32.22 -14.58 21.84
N LEU A 12 -32.62 -13.44 22.40
CA LEU A 12 -31.75 -12.30 22.61
C LEU A 12 -30.55 -12.65 23.49
N GLY A 13 -30.78 -13.39 24.59
CA GLY A 13 -29.71 -13.86 25.48
C GLY A 13 -28.73 -14.77 24.76
N ILE A 14 -29.18 -15.69 23.92
CA ILE A 14 -28.34 -16.56 23.10
C ILE A 14 -27.50 -15.72 22.11
N VAL A 15 -28.14 -14.78 21.41
CA VAL A 15 -27.42 -13.90 20.43
C VAL A 15 -26.35 -13.08 21.13
N LEU A 16 -26.67 -12.47 22.28
CA LEU A 16 -25.70 -11.69 23.06
C LEU A 16 -24.51 -12.54 23.53
N THR A 17 -24.81 -13.77 24.00
CA THR A 17 -23.74 -14.71 24.41
C THR A 17 -22.83 -15.12 23.24
N LEU A 18 -23.41 -15.39 22.08
CA LEU A 18 -22.65 -15.72 20.88
C LEU A 18 -21.81 -14.52 20.41
N MET A 19 -22.36 -13.31 20.45
CA MET A 19 -21.61 -12.09 20.11
C MET A 19 -20.46 -11.84 21.08
N ALA A 20 -20.70 -11.99 22.39
CA ALA A 20 -19.64 -11.83 23.40
C ALA A 20 -18.55 -12.89 23.25
N GLY A 21 -18.94 -14.16 23.02
CA GLY A 21 -17.99 -15.25 22.75
C GLY A 21 -17.17 -15.01 21.47
N GLY A 22 -17.82 -14.56 20.40
CA GLY A 22 -17.16 -14.19 19.14
C GLY A 22 -16.19 -13.02 19.32
N ALA A 23 -16.59 -11.99 20.06
CA ALA A 23 -15.73 -10.85 20.35
C ALA A 23 -14.49 -11.26 21.19
N ALA A 24 -14.71 -12.06 22.23
CA ALA A 24 -13.62 -12.61 23.05
C ALA A 24 -12.66 -13.47 22.23
N PHE A 25 -13.18 -14.33 21.37
CA PHE A 25 -12.35 -15.13 20.44
C PHE A 25 -11.47 -14.28 19.55
N ILE A 26 -12.04 -13.24 18.91
CA ILE A 26 -11.28 -12.33 18.03
C ILE A 26 -10.22 -11.55 18.83
N PHE A 27 -10.58 -11.10 20.03
CA PHE A 27 -9.65 -10.37 20.89
C PHE A 27 -8.43 -11.19 21.28
N VAL A 28 -8.64 -12.46 21.68
CA VAL A 28 -7.57 -13.39 22.08
C VAL A 28 -6.75 -13.87 20.89
N ARG A 29 -7.42 -14.21 19.78
CA ARG A 29 -6.76 -14.71 18.57
C ARG A 29 -5.84 -13.65 17.94
N GLY A 30 -6.25 -12.38 17.99
CA GLY A 30 -5.51 -11.30 17.33
C GLY A 30 -5.58 -11.34 15.79
N ILE A 31 -4.49 -10.91 15.13
CA ILE A 31 -4.36 -11.00 13.68
C ILE A 31 -4.06 -12.44 13.29
N PRO A 32 -4.81 -13.05 12.33
CA PRO A 32 -4.64 -14.43 11.96
C PRO A 32 -3.28 -14.75 11.34
N ASN A 33 -2.81 -15.96 11.58
CA ASN A 33 -1.69 -16.56 10.85
C ASN A 33 -2.22 -17.47 9.73
N TYR A 34 -1.40 -17.62 8.68
CA TYR A 34 -1.68 -18.42 7.49
C TYR A 34 -0.46 -19.27 7.12
N GLU A 35 -0.67 -20.31 6.36
CA GLU A 35 0.41 -21.08 5.77
C GLU A 35 1.22 -20.23 4.78
N VAL A 36 2.53 -20.44 4.78
CA VAL A 36 3.48 -19.69 3.93
C VAL A 36 4.15 -20.66 2.97
N ASN A 37 4.10 -20.34 1.69
CA ASN A 37 4.85 -21.11 0.70
C ASN A 37 6.34 -20.70 0.75
N ASN A 38 7.20 -21.68 0.75
CA ASN A 38 8.63 -21.43 0.59
C ASN A 38 8.95 -21.14 -0.87
N ILE A 39 9.44 -19.96 -1.14
CA ILE A 39 9.89 -19.55 -2.47
C ILE A 39 11.41 -19.62 -2.50
N GLU A 40 11.95 -20.57 -3.24
CA GLU A 40 13.38 -20.67 -3.49
C GLU A 40 13.78 -19.58 -4.49
N MET A 41 14.41 -18.53 -4.00
CA MET A 41 14.86 -17.40 -4.79
C MET A 41 16.13 -16.85 -4.20
N LYS A 42 17.08 -16.50 -5.05
CA LYS A 42 18.23 -15.67 -4.73
C LYS A 42 18.33 -14.57 -5.76
N VAL A 43 18.50 -13.35 -5.32
CA VAL A 43 18.59 -12.16 -6.17
C VAL A 43 20.05 -11.74 -6.28
N ASP A 44 20.52 -11.56 -7.52
CA ASP A 44 21.85 -11.01 -7.76
C ASP A 44 21.85 -9.51 -7.43
N VAL A 45 22.78 -9.10 -6.57
CA VAL A 45 22.95 -7.70 -6.15
C VAL A 45 23.89 -7.02 -7.14
N THR A 46 23.34 -6.52 -8.26
CA THR A 46 24.10 -5.74 -9.25
C THR A 46 23.88 -4.24 -9.05
N PRO A 47 24.81 -3.38 -9.46
CA PRO A 47 24.66 -1.91 -9.37
C PRO A 47 23.37 -1.39 -10.04
N GLU A 48 22.99 -1.98 -11.17
CA GLU A 48 21.78 -1.60 -11.93
C GLU A 48 20.52 -1.93 -11.11
N ARG A 49 20.46 -3.16 -10.55
CA ARG A 49 19.33 -3.58 -9.71
C ARG A 49 19.24 -2.73 -8.45
N VAL A 50 20.37 -2.46 -7.79
CA VAL A 50 20.41 -1.62 -6.58
C VAL A 50 19.92 -0.21 -6.89
N THR A 51 20.37 0.38 -8.00
CA THR A 51 19.97 1.73 -8.41
C THR A 51 18.47 1.80 -8.70
N ASN A 52 17.94 0.87 -9.48
CA ASN A 52 16.52 0.83 -9.80
C ASN A 52 15.67 0.49 -8.55
N GLY A 53 16.11 -0.46 -7.75
CA GLY A 53 15.46 -0.84 -6.48
C GLY A 53 15.39 0.33 -5.50
N GLN A 54 16.48 1.07 -5.33
CA GLN A 54 16.49 2.29 -4.51
C GLN A 54 15.51 3.34 -5.02
N ARG A 55 15.47 3.54 -6.34
CA ARG A 55 14.53 4.46 -7.00
C ARG A 55 13.08 4.10 -6.69
N ILE A 56 12.71 2.84 -6.87
CA ILE A 56 11.35 2.35 -6.60
C ILE A 56 11.05 2.41 -5.09
N ALA A 57 11.96 1.93 -4.25
CA ALA A 57 11.79 1.91 -2.81
C ALA A 57 11.70 3.31 -2.20
N SER A 58 12.33 4.33 -2.80
CA SER A 58 12.21 5.72 -2.36
C SER A 58 10.78 6.24 -2.43
N MET A 59 9.97 5.72 -3.35
CA MET A 59 8.56 6.08 -3.51
C MET A 59 7.61 5.18 -2.71
N LEU A 60 8.01 3.94 -2.38
CA LEU A 60 7.13 2.93 -1.79
C LEU A 60 7.45 2.59 -0.33
N CYS A 61 8.72 2.54 0.06
CA CYS A 61 9.16 1.97 1.33
C CYS A 61 9.61 3.03 2.33
N ILE A 62 10.45 3.99 1.88
CA ILE A 62 11.13 4.96 2.73
C ILE A 62 10.15 5.79 3.53
N GLN A 63 9.03 6.22 2.93
CA GLN A 63 8.04 7.06 3.59
C GLN A 63 7.50 6.45 4.89
N CYS A 64 7.33 5.14 4.93
CA CYS A 64 6.83 4.43 6.10
C CYS A 64 7.94 3.90 6.99
N HIS A 65 9.07 3.45 6.44
CA HIS A 65 10.09 2.72 7.20
C HIS A 65 11.26 3.57 7.71
N ALA A 66 11.51 4.75 7.11
CA ALA A 66 12.60 5.60 7.58
C ALA A 66 12.24 6.28 8.91
N ALA A 67 13.09 6.11 9.90
CA ALA A 67 13.08 6.92 11.12
C ALA A 67 13.64 8.33 10.85
N ASP A 68 13.71 9.18 11.86
CA ASP A 68 14.13 10.58 11.72
C ASP A 68 15.61 10.72 11.28
N ASP A 69 16.44 9.72 11.55
CA ASP A 69 17.83 9.62 11.11
C ASP A 69 18.01 9.08 9.69
N GLY A 70 16.91 8.72 9.01
CA GLY A 70 16.89 8.16 7.67
C GLY A 70 17.17 6.65 7.60
N VAL A 71 17.49 5.98 8.71
CA VAL A 71 17.66 4.53 8.77
C VAL A 71 16.29 3.86 8.80
N LEU A 72 16.13 2.72 8.13
CA LEU A 72 14.83 2.07 7.97
C LEU A 72 14.45 1.19 9.18
N THR A 73 14.49 1.77 10.37
CA THR A 73 14.18 1.09 11.64
C THR A 73 12.70 1.10 12.00
N GLY A 74 11.89 1.79 11.22
CA GLY A 74 10.43 1.90 11.43
C GLY A 74 10.03 3.09 12.29
N LYS A 75 8.73 3.42 12.24
CA LYS A 75 8.12 4.54 12.98
C LYS A 75 6.62 4.39 13.13
N LEU A 76 6.00 5.26 13.94
CA LEU A 76 4.54 5.39 14.02
C LEU A 76 3.97 5.87 12.68
N LEU A 77 2.98 5.15 12.15
CA LEU A 77 2.24 5.52 10.95
C LEU A 77 1.10 6.48 11.32
N LYS A 78 1.36 7.78 11.20
CA LYS A 78 0.42 8.84 11.64
C LYS A 78 -0.78 9.01 10.72
N ASP A 79 -0.71 8.49 9.49
CA ASP A 79 -1.75 8.52 8.47
C ASP A 79 -2.69 7.29 8.52
N VAL A 80 -2.40 6.33 9.39
CA VAL A 80 -3.34 5.26 9.69
C VAL A 80 -4.41 5.80 10.66
N PRO A 81 -5.72 5.68 10.33
CA PRO A 81 -6.79 6.12 11.22
C PRO A 81 -6.70 5.48 12.61
N LYS A 82 -6.92 6.27 13.67
CA LYS A 82 -6.78 5.84 15.08
C LYS A 82 -7.68 4.66 15.44
N GLU A 83 -8.77 4.48 14.71
CA GLU A 83 -9.70 3.36 14.86
C GLU A 83 -9.03 2.00 14.60
N PHE A 84 -7.94 1.99 13.84
CA PHE A 84 -7.16 0.77 13.60
C PHE A 84 -6.13 0.48 14.70
N GLY A 85 -5.91 1.40 15.63
CA GLY A 85 -4.94 1.29 16.73
C GLY A 85 -3.64 2.04 16.47
N ALA A 86 -2.67 1.92 17.36
CA ALA A 86 -1.33 2.47 17.18
C ALA A 86 -0.50 1.51 16.30
N ILE A 87 -0.25 1.90 15.06
CA ILE A 87 0.42 1.06 14.07
C ILE A 87 1.82 1.61 13.79
N TYR A 88 2.81 0.75 13.93
CA TYR A 88 4.21 1.06 13.65
C TYR A 88 4.72 0.23 12.48
N SER A 89 5.44 0.86 11.58
CA SER A 89 6.25 0.13 10.59
C SER A 89 7.43 -0.56 11.28
N LYS A 90 7.95 -1.62 10.67
CA LYS A 90 8.99 -2.44 11.29
C LYS A 90 10.38 -2.09 10.72
N ASN A 91 11.40 -2.45 11.47
CA ASN A 91 12.79 -2.41 11.04
C ASN A 91 12.99 -3.34 9.84
N ILE A 92 13.46 -2.79 8.72
CA ILE A 92 13.78 -3.52 7.48
C ILE A 92 15.25 -3.35 7.10
N THR A 93 16.10 -3.02 8.08
CA THR A 93 17.56 -2.97 7.91
C THR A 93 18.17 -4.36 7.76
N SER A 94 19.47 -4.42 7.45
CA SER A 94 20.24 -5.68 7.38
C SER A 94 20.51 -6.34 8.73
N HIS A 95 20.02 -5.78 9.85
CA HIS A 95 20.17 -6.42 11.17
C HIS A 95 19.50 -7.79 11.18
N ARG A 96 20.21 -8.80 11.71
CA ARG A 96 19.78 -10.21 11.62
C ARG A 96 18.47 -10.47 12.36
N ASP A 97 18.35 -10.02 13.60
CA ASP A 97 17.22 -10.38 14.47
C ASP A 97 16.14 -9.29 14.51
N LYS A 98 16.53 -8.00 14.47
CA LYS A 98 15.62 -6.86 14.56
C LYS A 98 15.11 -6.41 13.19
N GLY A 99 15.90 -6.65 12.13
CA GLY A 99 15.58 -6.34 10.75
C GLY A 99 15.24 -7.57 9.92
N ILE A 100 15.58 -7.50 8.64
CA ILE A 100 15.34 -8.58 7.66
C ILE A 100 16.63 -9.30 7.23
N GLY A 101 17.72 -9.16 7.99
CA GLY A 101 19.02 -9.74 7.64
C GLY A 101 19.02 -11.27 7.58
N ASN A 102 18.22 -11.94 8.40
CA ASN A 102 18.06 -13.41 8.39
C ASN A 102 16.98 -13.92 7.44
N TRP A 103 16.21 -13.03 6.77
CA TRP A 103 15.16 -13.46 5.83
C TRP A 103 15.80 -13.86 4.50
N THR A 104 15.25 -14.89 3.85
CA THR A 104 15.62 -15.20 2.46
C THR A 104 14.99 -14.20 1.50
N ASP A 105 15.54 -14.09 0.29
CA ASP A 105 14.98 -13.22 -0.75
C ASP A 105 13.56 -13.68 -1.15
N GLY A 106 13.33 -14.99 -1.17
CA GLY A 106 12.01 -15.55 -1.42
C GLY A 106 10.99 -15.19 -0.32
N GLN A 107 11.40 -15.11 0.94
CA GLN A 107 10.53 -14.66 2.04
C GLN A 107 10.14 -13.19 1.91
N ILE A 108 11.09 -12.31 1.53
CA ILE A 108 10.79 -10.90 1.25
C ILE A 108 9.85 -10.80 0.05
N TYR A 109 10.16 -11.51 -1.04
CA TYR A 109 9.32 -11.51 -2.24
C TYR A 109 7.90 -11.98 -1.94
N TYR A 110 7.75 -13.06 -1.18
CA TYR A 110 6.43 -13.60 -0.79
C TYR A 110 5.64 -12.62 0.07
N LEU A 111 6.30 -11.96 1.04
CA LEU A 111 5.68 -10.91 1.84
C LEU A 111 5.16 -9.76 0.97
N LEU A 112 5.98 -9.26 0.05
CA LEU A 112 5.62 -8.14 -0.82
C LEU A 112 4.41 -8.47 -1.72
N ARG A 113 4.28 -9.75 -2.14
CA ARG A 113 3.14 -10.24 -2.93
C ARG A 113 1.88 -10.42 -2.10
N THR A 114 1.97 -11.13 -0.98
CA THR A 114 0.80 -11.68 -0.26
C THR A 114 0.47 -10.94 1.03
N GLY A 115 1.44 -10.27 1.63
CA GLY A 115 1.34 -9.68 2.96
C GLY A 115 1.59 -10.69 4.09
N LEU A 116 2.20 -11.84 3.82
CA LEU A 116 2.52 -12.84 4.84
C LEU A 116 4.00 -12.78 5.23
N ARG A 117 4.25 -12.65 6.52
CA ARG A 117 5.60 -12.78 7.10
C ARG A 117 6.08 -14.24 7.07
N PRO A 118 7.40 -14.51 7.22
CA PRO A 118 7.92 -15.87 7.26
C PRO A 118 7.31 -16.76 8.33
N ASN A 119 6.83 -16.18 9.43
CA ASN A 119 6.15 -16.90 10.52
C ASN A 119 4.64 -17.07 10.29
N GLY A 120 4.12 -16.73 9.11
CA GLY A 120 2.71 -16.83 8.75
C GLY A 120 1.84 -15.67 9.20
N GLN A 121 2.37 -14.72 9.98
CA GLN A 121 1.58 -13.59 10.44
C GLN A 121 1.18 -12.69 9.27
N TYR A 122 -0.11 -12.38 9.17
CA TYR A 122 -0.65 -11.48 8.16
C TYR A 122 -0.37 -10.01 8.52
N LEU A 123 0.07 -9.24 7.55
CA LEU A 123 0.17 -7.78 7.64
C LEU A 123 -1.09 -7.14 7.05
N PRO A 124 -1.86 -6.39 7.86
CA PRO A 124 -3.04 -5.69 7.38
C PRO A 124 -2.75 -4.64 6.29
N PRO A 125 -3.77 -4.06 5.64
CA PRO A 125 -3.61 -3.18 4.47
C PRO A 125 -2.78 -1.90 4.69
N TYR A 126 -2.49 -1.51 5.92
CA TYR A 126 -1.61 -0.36 6.19
C TYR A 126 -0.15 -0.58 5.73
N MET A 127 0.27 -1.81 5.52
CA MET A 127 1.41 -2.10 4.66
C MET A 127 0.87 -2.54 3.28
N PRO A 128 1.10 -1.78 2.20
CA PRO A 128 0.64 -2.16 0.87
C PRO A 128 1.30 -3.46 0.40
N LYS A 129 0.60 -4.21 -0.44
CA LYS A 129 1.09 -5.39 -1.15
C LYS A 129 1.17 -5.04 -2.62
N PHE A 130 2.04 -5.73 -3.33
CA PHE A 130 2.40 -5.43 -4.71
C PHE A 130 2.04 -6.59 -5.65
N PRO A 131 0.76 -6.99 -5.75
CA PRO A 131 0.35 -8.16 -6.55
C PRO A 131 0.56 -7.95 -8.05
N LEU A 132 0.60 -6.71 -8.53
CA LEU A 132 0.70 -6.36 -9.95
C LEU A 132 2.07 -5.77 -10.35
N VAL A 133 3.00 -5.64 -9.42
CA VAL A 133 4.35 -5.15 -9.72
C VAL A 133 5.12 -6.24 -10.47
N ALA A 134 5.90 -5.87 -11.48
CA ALA A 134 6.74 -6.81 -12.23
C ALA A 134 7.72 -7.54 -11.30
N ASP A 135 7.99 -8.82 -11.61
CA ASP A 135 8.88 -9.64 -10.79
C ASP A 135 10.28 -9.03 -10.73
N GLU A 136 10.76 -8.48 -11.84
CA GLU A 136 12.07 -7.84 -11.90
C GLU A 136 12.13 -6.56 -11.05
N ASP A 137 11.04 -5.79 -10.95
CA ASP A 137 11.00 -4.60 -10.07
C ASP A 137 11.04 -5.01 -8.59
N LEU A 138 10.37 -6.08 -8.20
CA LEU A 138 10.49 -6.60 -6.84
C LEU A 138 11.87 -7.17 -6.55
N LYS A 139 12.51 -7.85 -7.52
CA LYS A 139 13.89 -8.30 -7.40
C LYS A 139 14.86 -7.12 -7.26
N ASP A 140 14.63 -6.03 -7.97
CA ASP A 140 15.46 -4.84 -7.84
C ASP A 140 15.30 -4.20 -6.44
N ILE A 141 14.07 -4.13 -5.90
CA ILE A 141 13.84 -3.71 -4.51
C ILE A 141 14.59 -4.63 -3.54
N ILE A 142 14.54 -5.95 -3.74
CA ILE A 142 15.25 -6.92 -2.89
C ILE A 142 16.77 -6.74 -3.00
N ALA A 143 17.29 -6.52 -4.21
CA ALA A 143 18.71 -6.23 -4.40
C ALA A 143 19.15 -4.98 -3.64
N TRP A 144 18.34 -3.92 -3.67
CA TRP A 144 18.60 -2.73 -2.86
C TRP A 144 18.53 -3.04 -1.36
N LEU A 145 17.54 -3.80 -0.88
CA LEU A 145 17.45 -4.23 0.52
C LEU A 145 18.64 -5.09 0.98
N ARG A 146 19.42 -5.66 0.06
CA ARG A 146 20.64 -6.43 0.30
C ARG A 146 21.93 -5.63 0.08
N SER A 147 21.81 -4.37 -0.32
CA SER A 147 22.97 -3.51 -0.59
C SER A 147 23.54 -2.86 0.68
N ASP A 148 24.71 -2.24 0.54
CA ASP A 148 25.37 -1.47 1.60
C ASP A 148 24.84 -0.03 1.73
N SER A 149 23.56 0.21 1.33
CA SER A 149 22.95 1.54 1.47
C SER A 149 22.96 1.99 2.94
N PRO A 150 23.36 3.22 3.26
CA PRO A 150 23.35 3.73 4.65
C PRO A 150 21.96 3.64 5.31
N ALA A 151 20.88 3.77 4.56
CA ALA A 151 19.52 3.63 5.06
C ALA A 151 19.19 2.20 5.56
N LEU A 152 19.96 1.21 5.12
CA LEU A 152 19.82 -0.21 5.44
C LEU A 152 20.88 -0.73 6.40
N ALA A 153 21.74 0.15 6.92
CA ALA A 153 22.77 -0.21 7.89
C ALA A 153 22.16 -0.95 9.08
N ALA A 154 22.77 -2.06 9.47
CA ALA A 154 22.28 -2.88 10.57
C ALA A 154 22.06 -2.05 11.82
N SER A 155 20.85 -2.05 12.36
CA SER A 155 20.48 -1.28 13.55
C SER A 155 19.66 -2.12 14.51
N GLU A 156 20.02 -2.07 15.78
CA GLU A 156 19.25 -2.69 16.86
C GLU A 156 17.99 -1.90 17.23
N GLN A 157 17.89 -0.65 16.74
CA GLN A 157 16.70 0.17 16.96
C GLN A 157 15.50 -0.44 16.26
N GLU A 158 14.38 -0.42 16.93
CA GLU A 158 13.09 -0.81 16.35
C GLU A 158 11.98 0.07 16.91
N ALA A 159 10.99 0.35 16.06
CA ALA A 159 9.78 0.99 16.54
C ALA A 159 9.05 0.08 17.55
N PRO A 160 8.23 0.63 18.45
CA PRO A 160 7.41 -0.16 19.35
C PRO A 160 6.57 -1.20 18.62
N GLU A 161 6.11 -2.22 19.34
CA GLU A 161 5.12 -3.15 18.78
C GLU A 161 3.82 -2.43 18.46
N SER A 162 3.22 -2.79 17.33
CA SER A 162 1.91 -2.25 16.96
C SER A 162 0.85 -2.78 17.91
N GLU A 163 -0.09 -1.92 18.26
CA GLU A 163 -1.25 -2.22 19.09
C GLU A 163 -2.53 -2.16 18.24
N PRO A 164 -2.81 -3.19 17.41
CA PRO A 164 -3.99 -3.20 16.56
C PRO A 164 -5.26 -3.23 17.41
N SER A 165 -6.20 -2.35 17.08
CA SER A 165 -7.49 -2.27 17.75
C SER A 165 -8.34 -3.55 17.57
N PHE A 166 -9.43 -3.65 18.30
CA PHE A 166 -10.43 -4.70 18.07
C PHE A 166 -10.96 -4.67 16.62
N LEU A 167 -11.20 -3.46 16.08
CA LEU A 167 -11.66 -3.31 14.70
C LEU A 167 -10.67 -3.92 13.70
N THR A 168 -9.37 -3.66 13.85
CA THR A 168 -8.33 -4.26 12.99
C THR A 168 -8.35 -5.78 13.07
N LYS A 169 -8.39 -6.35 14.29
CA LYS A 169 -8.44 -7.80 14.50
C LYS A 169 -9.69 -8.42 13.90
N PHE A 170 -10.84 -7.76 14.06
CA PHE A 170 -12.11 -8.17 13.48
C PHE A 170 -12.04 -8.17 11.95
N LEU A 171 -11.60 -7.06 11.34
CA LEU A 171 -11.49 -6.96 9.88
C LEU A 171 -10.48 -7.98 9.32
N CYS A 172 -9.38 -8.26 9.99
CA CYS A 172 -8.44 -9.32 9.60
C CYS A 172 -9.05 -10.73 9.71
N THR A 173 -10.07 -10.90 10.55
CA THR A 173 -10.79 -12.17 10.66
C THR A 173 -11.81 -12.35 9.54
N VAL A 174 -12.55 -11.29 9.17
CA VAL A 174 -13.70 -11.40 8.26
C VAL A 174 -13.45 -10.87 6.84
N ALA A 175 -12.64 -9.83 6.66
CA ALA A 175 -12.50 -9.11 5.40
C ALA A 175 -11.06 -9.07 4.85
N PHE A 176 -10.10 -8.65 5.66
CA PHE A 176 -8.72 -8.53 5.21
C PHE A 176 -8.04 -9.89 5.19
N LYS A 177 -7.62 -10.31 4.00
CA LYS A 177 -6.98 -11.61 3.76
C LYS A 177 -5.66 -11.41 3.02
N PRO A 178 -4.72 -12.37 3.14
CA PRO A 178 -3.57 -12.41 2.25
C PRO A 178 -4.01 -12.40 0.80
N LEU A 179 -3.23 -11.72 -0.04
CA LEU A 179 -3.46 -11.76 -1.49
C LEU A 179 -2.96 -13.10 -2.05
N PRO A 180 -3.58 -13.60 -3.11
CA PRO A 180 -3.09 -14.78 -3.79
C PRO A 180 -1.69 -14.53 -4.37
N PHE A 181 -0.84 -15.55 -4.30
CA PHE A 181 0.45 -15.49 -4.98
C PHE A 181 0.22 -15.65 -6.49
N PRO A 182 0.89 -14.85 -7.35
CA PRO A 182 0.69 -14.93 -8.79
C PRO A 182 1.05 -16.31 -9.35
N GLU A 183 0.19 -16.87 -10.19
CA GLU A 183 0.42 -18.15 -10.87
C GLU A 183 1.40 -18.03 -12.05
N LYS A 184 1.55 -16.83 -12.59
CA LYS A 184 2.40 -16.54 -13.74
C LYS A 184 3.33 -15.37 -13.44
N PRO A 185 4.53 -15.34 -14.03
CA PRO A 185 5.42 -14.19 -13.92
C PRO A 185 4.75 -12.91 -14.40
N ILE A 186 4.96 -11.82 -13.66
CA ILE A 186 4.50 -10.49 -14.02
C ILE A 186 5.68 -9.78 -14.68
N LEU A 187 5.52 -9.47 -15.97
CA LEU A 187 6.57 -8.86 -16.77
C LEU A 187 6.50 -7.33 -16.70
N ARG A 188 7.66 -6.69 -16.83
CA ARG A 188 7.71 -5.24 -17.10
C ARG A 188 7.07 -4.97 -18.47
N PRO A 189 6.28 -3.89 -18.61
CA PRO A 189 5.80 -3.48 -19.92
C PRO A 189 6.95 -3.02 -20.81
N ASP A 190 6.72 -3.03 -22.13
CA ASP A 190 7.60 -2.38 -23.07
C ASP A 190 7.57 -0.86 -22.81
N THR A 191 8.73 -0.24 -22.66
CA THR A 191 8.85 1.21 -22.44
C THR A 191 8.45 2.04 -23.67
N ASN A 192 8.36 1.42 -24.85
CA ASN A 192 7.84 2.05 -26.06
C ASN A 192 6.30 2.04 -26.13
N ASP A 193 5.64 1.19 -25.35
CA ASP A 193 4.18 1.24 -25.17
C ASP A 193 3.85 2.22 -24.03
N ALA A 194 3.68 3.48 -24.36
CA ALA A 194 3.40 4.53 -23.38
C ALA A 194 2.13 4.24 -22.56
N VAL A 195 1.08 3.72 -23.19
CA VAL A 195 -0.20 3.41 -22.50
C VAL A 195 -0.03 2.22 -21.57
N GLY A 196 0.61 1.15 -22.03
CA GLY A 196 0.91 -0.03 -21.22
C GLY A 196 1.82 0.28 -20.04
N LEU A 197 2.86 1.11 -20.26
CA LEU A 197 3.74 1.59 -19.19
C LEU A 197 2.96 2.43 -18.15
N GLY A 198 2.12 3.35 -18.61
CA GLY A 198 1.28 4.17 -17.73
C GLY A 198 0.30 3.34 -16.91
N LYS A 199 -0.37 2.37 -17.56
CA LYS A 199 -1.25 1.42 -16.88
C LYS A 199 -0.51 0.65 -15.79
N TYR A 200 0.67 0.13 -16.10
CA TYR A 200 1.50 -0.60 -15.15
C TYR A 200 1.83 0.24 -13.89
N ILE A 201 2.16 1.52 -14.09
CA ILE A 201 2.50 2.40 -12.97
C ILE A 201 1.25 2.76 -12.15
N VAL A 202 0.15 3.12 -12.82
CA VAL A 202 -1.10 3.53 -12.17
C VAL A 202 -1.75 2.38 -11.39
N ASP A 203 -1.73 1.16 -11.95
CA ASP A 203 -2.40 -0.01 -11.39
C ASP A 203 -1.50 -0.88 -10.51
N GLY A 204 -0.18 -0.83 -10.71
CA GLY A 204 0.77 -1.75 -10.08
C GLY A 204 1.89 -1.06 -9.34
N GLN A 205 2.87 -0.49 -10.06
CA GLN A 205 4.14 -0.08 -9.45
C GLN A 205 3.97 0.99 -8.37
N ILE A 206 3.24 2.06 -8.65
CA ILE A 206 2.92 3.14 -7.68
C ILE A 206 1.51 2.99 -7.12
N ALA A 207 0.63 2.33 -7.90
CA ALA A 207 -0.76 2.11 -7.55
C ALA A 207 -1.53 3.43 -7.27
N CYS A 208 -1.40 4.41 -8.17
CA CYS A 208 -2.07 5.72 -8.05
C CYS A 208 -3.57 5.58 -7.79
N PHE A 209 -4.21 4.58 -8.43
CA PHE A 209 -5.64 4.28 -8.27
C PHE A 209 -6.03 4.04 -6.81
N ALA A 210 -5.13 3.47 -6.00
CA ALA A 210 -5.45 3.10 -4.62
C ALA A 210 -5.83 4.32 -3.77
N CYS A 211 -5.11 5.42 -3.95
CA CYS A 211 -5.45 6.69 -3.31
C CYS A 211 -6.48 7.49 -4.11
N HIS A 212 -6.39 7.46 -5.45
CA HIS A 212 -7.19 8.31 -6.33
C HIS A 212 -8.50 7.69 -6.81
N SER A 213 -8.98 6.57 -6.24
CA SER A 213 -10.36 6.09 -6.41
C SER A 213 -11.26 6.63 -5.30
N LYS A 214 -12.51 6.17 -5.23
CA LYS A 214 -13.51 6.73 -4.32
C LYS A 214 -13.24 6.44 -2.85
N ASP A 215 -12.86 5.21 -2.52
CA ASP A 215 -12.72 4.76 -1.12
C ASP A 215 -11.84 3.49 -1.06
N PHE A 216 -11.04 3.36 -0.01
CA PHE A 216 -10.29 2.13 0.26
C PHE A 216 -11.17 0.89 0.48
N LYS A 217 -12.43 1.07 0.92
CA LYS A 217 -13.34 -0.06 1.17
C LYS A 217 -13.81 -0.75 -0.10
N THR A 218 -13.84 -0.01 -1.20
CA THR A 218 -14.29 -0.51 -2.52
C THR A 218 -13.13 -0.76 -3.48
N MET A 219 -11.90 -0.62 -2.99
CA MET A 219 -10.69 -0.82 -3.76
C MET A 219 -10.49 -2.30 -4.12
N ASN A 220 -10.22 -2.59 -5.39
CA ASN A 220 -9.85 -3.91 -5.86
C ASN A 220 -8.38 -3.91 -6.32
N VAL A 221 -7.50 -4.45 -5.50
CA VAL A 221 -6.04 -4.43 -5.75
C VAL A 221 -5.58 -5.41 -6.82
N LEU A 222 -6.41 -6.43 -7.13
CA LEU A 222 -6.11 -7.42 -8.18
C LEU A 222 -6.66 -6.99 -9.54
N GLU A 223 -7.74 -6.21 -9.54
CA GLU A 223 -8.40 -5.69 -10.74
C GLU A 223 -8.71 -4.20 -10.54
N PRO A 224 -7.69 -3.32 -10.56
CA PRO A 224 -7.80 -1.89 -10.19
C PRO A 224 -8.96 -1.15 -10.84
N THR A 225 -9.21 -1.42 -12.12
CA THR A 225 -10.29 -0.79 -12.89
C THR A 225 -11.70 -1.14 -12.39
N LYS A 226 -11.85 -2.16 -11.53
CA LYS A 226 -13.11 -2.50 -10.86
C LYS A 226 -13.31 -1.75 -9.54
N SER A 227 -12.32 -0.96 -9.11
CA SER A 227 -12.48 -0.10 -7.94
C SER A 227 -13.54 0.97 -8.22
N GLU A 228 -14.43 1.22 -7.24
CA GLU A 228 -15.45 2.25 -7.40
C GLU A 228 -14.81 3.63 -7.60
N GLY A 229 -15.25 4.37 -8.61
CA GLY A 229 -14.68 5.67 -8.93
C GLY A 229 -13.21 5.62 -9.31
N TYR A 230 -12.77 4.58 -10.01
CA TYR A 230 -11.38 4.37 -10.44
C TYR A 230 -10.73 5.64 -10.99
N CYS A 231 -9.68 6.11 -10.33
CA CYS A 231 -8.98 7.37 -10.62
C CYS A 231 -9.81 8.67 -10.50
N GLY A 232 -11.08 8.58 -10.10
CA GLY A 232 -12.00 9.73 -9.99
C GLY A 232 -11.86 10.55 -8.70
N GLY A 233 -11.00 10.15 -7.78
CA GLY A 233 -10.75 10.85 -6.52
C GLY A 233 -11.88 10.72 -5.50
N GLY A 234 -11.70 11.42 -4.37
CA GLY A 234 -12.68 11.48 -3.29
C GLY A 234 -12.36 10.58 -2.09
N ASN A 235 -11.32 9.74 -2.18
CA ASN A 235 -10.89 8.92 -1.04
C ASN A 235 -10.52 9.81 0.16
N PRO A 236 -11.13 9.60 1.34
CA PRO A 236 -10.87 10.41 2.52
C PRO A 236 -9.53 10.02 3.19
N LEU A 237 -8.46 10.65 2.75
CA LEU A 237 -7.12 10.44 3.30
C LEU A 237 -6.88 11.34 4.52
N LEU A 238 -5.94 10.96 5.39
CA LEU A 238 -5.54 11.78 6.53
C LEU A 238 -4.25 12.54 6.23
N ASN A 239 -4.22 13.83 6.57
CA ASN A 239 -2.96 14.59 6.59
C ASN A 239 -2.19 14.37 7.91
N MET A 240 -0.99 14.96 8.02
CA MET A 240 -0.15 14.84 9.21
C MET A 240 -0.77 15.39 10.50
N ALA A 241 -1.79 16.24 10.38
CA ALA A 241 -2.55 16.77 11.52
C ALA A 241 -3.78 15.90 11.86
N GLY A 242 -4.02 14.81 11.11
CA GLY A 242 -5.18 13.95 11.28
C GLY A 242 -6.48 14.51 10.67
N ALA A 243 -6.39 15.58 9.89
CA ALA A 243 -7.55 16.13 9.17
C ALA A 243 -7.76 15.35 7.86
N VAL A 244 -9.04 15.14 7.51
CA VAL A 244 -9.41 14.48 6.26
C VAL A 244 -9.13 15.39 5.07
N VAL A 245 -8.41 14.84 4.08
CA VAL A 245 -8.13 15.47 2.79
C VAL A 245 -8.58 14.49 1.71
N PRO A 246 -9.63 14.81 0.94
CA PRO A 246 -10.06 13.94 -0.13
C PRO A 246 -9.02 13.92 -1.27
N SER A 247 -8.77 12.75 -1.85
CA SER A 247 -7.84 12.61 -2.97
C SER A 247 -8.39 13.30 -4.23
N ALA A 248 -7.49 13.84 -5.05
CA ALA A 248 -7.86 14.52 -6.29
C ALA A 248 -8.43 13.55 -7.34
N ASN A 249 -9.36 14.04 -8.17
CA ASN A 249 -9.75 13.40 -9.42
C ASN A 249 -8.58 13.50 -10.42
N ILE A 250 -8.04 12.38 -10.86
CA ILE A 250 -6.96 12.33 -11.86
C ILE A 250 -7.43 11.81 -13.22
N THR A 251 -8.76 11.74 -13.46
CA THR A 251 -9.30 11.49 -14.80
C THR A 251 -9.27 12.76 -15.65
N PHE A 252 -9.36 12.61 -16.98
CA PHE A 252 -9.40 13.72 -17.95
C PHE A 252 -10.77 14.40 -18.03
N ASP A 253 -11.52 14.42 -16.92
CA ASP A 253 -12.68 15.27 -16.75
C ASP A 253 -12.25 16.73 -16.44
N GLU A 254 -13.14 17.70 -16.73
CA GLU A 254 -12.90 19.13 -16.40
C GLU A 254 -12.71 19.37 -14.89
N THR A 255 -13.32 18.49 -14.05
CA THR A 255 -13.18 18.52 -12.59
C THR A 255 -11.92 17.84 -12.08
N GLY A 256 -11.16 17.19 -12.98
CA GLY A 256 -9.91 16.49 -12.71
C GLY A 256 -8.72 17.16 -13.42
N ILE A 257 -7.95 16.35 -14.15
CA ILE A 257 -6.75 16.81 -14.86
C ILE A 257 -7.02 17.17 -16.34
N GLY A 258 -8.26 17.21 -16.79
CA GLY A 258 -8.62 17.51 -18.20
C GLY A 258 -8.11 18.85 -18.72
N GLY A 259 -7.78 19.80 -17.84
CA GLY A 259 -7.20 21.07 -18.21
C GLY A 259 -5.67 21.15 -18.07
N TYR A 260 -4.97 20.04 -17.72
CA TYR A 260 -3.52 19.99 -17.62
C TYR A 260 -2.89 19.72 -18.99
N THR A 261 -1.81 20.43 -19.31
CA THR A 261 -0.88 19.99 -20.35
C THR A 261 -0.02 18.86 -19.82
N GLU A 262 0.61 18.09 -20.71
CA GLU A 262 1.55 17.01 -20.33
C GLU A 262 2.66 17.54 -19.42
N GLN A 263 3.24 18.71 -19.74
CA GLN A 263 4.29 19.30 -18.91
C GLN A 263 3.80 19.69 -17.52
N GLN A 264 2.61 20.29 -17.43
CA GLN A 264 2.01 20.62 -16.11
C GLN A 264 1.72 19.37 -15.29
N PHE A 265 1.37 18.26 -15.93
CA PHE A 265 1.18 16.99 -15.26
C PHE A 265 2.51 16.41 -14.76
N ILE A 266 3.59 16.50 -15.57
CA ILE A 266 4.95 16.12 -15.15
C ILE A 266 5.37 16.97 -13.93
N ASP A 267 5.18 18.29 -13.99
CA ASP A 267 5.53 19.19 -12.90
C ASP A 267 4.77 18.83 -11.60
N ALA A 268 3.49 18.47 -11.71
CA ALA A 268 2.68 18.08 -10.57
C ALA A 268 3.15 16.76 -9.98
N VAL A 269 3.34 15.74 -10.80
CA VAL A 269 3.68 14.38 -10.33
C VAL A 269 5.10 14.32 -9.80
N LYS A 270 6.08 14.87 -10.50
CA LYS A 270 7.50 14.79 -10.12
C LYS A 270 7.96 15.84 -9.14
N HIS A 271 7.46 17.07 -9.30
CA HIS A 271 7.95 18.23 -8.55
C HIS A 271 6.92 18.78 -7.58
N GLY A 272 5.70 18.23 -7.57
CA GLY A 272 4.63 18.65 -6.68
C GLY A 272 3.99 19.99 -7.02
N LYS A 273 4.32 20.62 -8.17
CA LYS A 273 3.81 21.92 -8.58
C LYS A 273 2.54 21.77 -9.42
N LYS A 274 1.40 22.14 -8.86
CA LYS A 274 0.11 22.12 -9.56
C LYS A 274 0.00 23.20 -10.64
N ARG A 275 -0.96 23.05 -11.55
CA ARG A 275 -1.25 24.01 -12.63
C ARG A 275 -1.49 25.43 -12.14
N ASP A 276 -2.10 25.59 -10.97
CA ASP A 276 -2.36 26.90 -10.34
C ASP A 276 -1.14 27.49 -9.62
N GLY A 277 0.02 26.85 -9.72
CA GLY A 277 1.27 27.27 -9.09
C GLY A 277 1.41 26.87 -7.62
N THR A 278 0.36 26.31 -7.00
CA THR A 278 0.44 25.81 -5.61
C THR A 278 1.12 24.44 -5.58
N MET A 279 1.63 24.08 -4.39
CA MET A 279 2.28 22.77 -4.19
C MET A 279 1.28 21.70 -3.78
N LEU A 280 1.59 20.45 -4.12
CA LEU A 280 0.90 19.28 -3.56
C LEU A 280 1.05 19.28 -2.03
N ARG A 281 0.07 18.73 -1.35
CA ARG A 281 0.05 18.60 0.11
C ARG A 281 -0.05 17.15 0.51
N TYR A 282 0.63 16.81 1.59
CA TYR A 282 0.50 15.46 2.18
C TYR A 282 -0.99 15.09 2.36
N PRO A 283 -1.42 13.86 2.04
CA PRO A 283 -0.57 12.67 1.78
C PRO A 283 -0.04 12.52 0.34
N MET A 284 -0.44 13.35 -0.61
CA MET A 284 0.18 13.31 -1.95
C MET A 284 1.58 13.93 -1.91
N ILE A 285 2.58 13.11 -2.19
CA ILE A 285 3.99 13.51 -2.27
C ILE A 285 4.46 13.51 -3.73
N PRO A 286 5.48 14.33 -4.07
CA PRO A 286 6.12 14.23 -5.38
C PRO A 286 6.78 12.87 -5.60
N HIS A 287 6.53 12.27 -6.75
CA HIS A 287 7.18 11.03 -7.19
C HIS A 287 8.40 11.33 -8.07
N SER A 288 9.39 12.03 -7.49
CA SER A 288 10.59 12.49 -8.21
C SER A 288 11.45 11.34 -8.75
N GLY A 289 11.27 10.13 -8.24
CA GLY A 289 11.92 8.93 -8.74
C GLY A 289 11.39 8.43 -10.10
N LEU A 290 10.22 8.90 -10.56
CA LEU A 290 9.72 8.58 -11.89
C LEU A 290 10.51 9.34 -12.98
N SER A 291 10.83 8.66 -14.08
CA SER A 291 11.36 9.31 -15.29
C SER A 291 10.26 10.10 -16.02
N ASP A 292 10.66 11.02 -16.89
CA ASP A 292 9.68 11.74 -17.71
C ASP A 292 8.91 10.80 -18.63
N THR A 293 9.55 9.77 -19.17
CA THR A 293 8.89 8.74 -19.97
C THR A 293 7.79 8.01 -19.17
N GLU A 294 8.06 7.65 -17.92
CA GLU A 294 7.09 7.01 -17.05
C GLU A 294 5.89 7.95 -16.75
N VAL A 295 6.14 9.21 -16.46
CA VAL A 295 5.04 10.19 -16.21
C VAL A 295 4.25 10.49 -17.47
N LYS A 296 4.90 10.59 -18.64
CA LYS A 296 4.20 10.68 -19.94
C LYS A 296 3.35 9.44 -20.21
N GLY A 297 3.86 8.27 -19.85
CA GLY A 297 3.07 7.03 -19.91
C GLY A 297 1.83 7.10 -19.02
N ILE A 298 1.95 7.54 -17.76
CA ILE A 298 0.80 7.77 -16.87
C ILE A 298 -0.21 8.72 -17.53
N TYR A 299 0.25 9.85 -18.05
CA TYR A 299 -0.60 10.84 -18.71
C TYR A 299 -1.34 10.24 -19.92
N ALA A 300 -0.63 9.50 -20.77
CA ALA A 300 -1.21 8.81 -21.92
C ALA A 300 -2.26 7.76 -21.50
N TYR A 301 -1.97 6.97 -20.49
CA TYR A 301 -2.91 5.98 -19.98
C TYR A 301 -4.17 6.62 -19.39
N LEU A 302 -4.04 7.66 -18.57
CA LEU A 302 -5.17 8.36 -17.98
C LEU A 302 -6.09 9.00 -19.02
N GLN A 303 -5.61 9.28 -20.24
CA GLN A 303 -6.45 9.72 -21.37
C GLN A 303 -7.36 8.61 -21.91
N THR A 304 -7.01 7.36 -21.71
CA THR A 304 -7.75 6.20 -22.22
C THR A 304 -8.87 5.72 -21.30
N ILE A 305 -8.84 6.11 -20.03
CA ILE A 305 -9.84 5.67 -19.04
C ILE A 305 -11.08 6.57 -19.03
N PRO A 306 -12.22 6.07 -18.52
CA PRO A 306 -13.45 6.88 -18.44
C PRO A 306 -13.26 8.17 -17.64
N LYS A 307 -13.79 9.26 -18.16
CA LYS A 307 -13.83 10.55 -17.45
C LYS A 307 -14.89 10.49 -16.36
N ILE A 308 -14.53 10.84 -15.15
CA ILE A 308 -15.44 10.86 -14.00
C ILE A 308 -15.63 12.32 -13.57
N LYS A 309 -16.88 12.80 -13.64
CA LYS A 309 -17.22 14.11 -13.13
C LYS A 309 -17.30 14.05 -11.60
N ASN A 310 -16.26 14.48 -10.93
CA ASN A 310 -16.17 14.53 -9.48
C ASN A 310 -15.34 15.74 -9.06
N LYS A 311 -16.02 16.81 -8.63
CA LYS A 311 -15.37 18.01 -8.09
C LYS A 311 -15.02 17.75 -6.63
N VAL A 312 -13.81 17.33 -6.40
CA VAL A 312 -13.25 17.17 -5.05
C VAL A 312 -12.92 18.56 -4.48
N GLN A 313 -13.45 18.84 -3.29
CA GLN A 313 -13.26 20.13 -2.60
C GLN A 313 -12.19 20.03 -1.51
#